data_3823a9e7d809cb49209d92ccc5db0897
#
_entry.id   3823a9e7d809cb49209d92ccc5db0897
#
_cell.length_a   1.000
_cell.length_b   1.000
_cell.length_c   1.000
_cell.angle_alpha   90.00
_cell.angle_beta   90.00
_cell.angle_gamma   90.00
#
_symmetry.space_group_name_H-M   'P 1'
#
loop_
_entity.id
_entity.type
_entity.pdbx_description
1 polymer ?
#
loop_
_entity_poly.entity_id
_entity_poly.type
_entity_poly.pdbx_seq_one_letter_code
_entity_poly.pdbx_strand_id
1 'polypeptide(L)'
;MKKSVFALMCLISMVFFTSCSTSKFFSQKASDIQPIALVESYSYITDAVADFSTDYLPDASRFNQLLVTDIVNSLMPIKKTVTVDFDVANKNSKLGSWMYNLVDLSASSAQHLIVPDEIRKAVRESGCRYGLLITDVGYSKNAKQMALEEGIEVGLKIADFIFNNSIDLSKETEAYLNGVFALVFDSQTGEAVWYGSRPRRYEYNPLDRMSLTKQLTKLFKDFR
;
A
#
# COMPACT_ATOMS: atom_id res chain seq x y z
N MET A 1 -3.13 -6.56 51.42
CA MET A 1 -4.10 -6.26 50.37
C MET A 1 -3.64 -5.20 49.33
N LYS A 2 -2.86 -4.17 49.69
CA LYS A 2 -2.43 -3.13 48.73
C LYS A 2 -1.45 -3.61 47.65
N LYS A 3 -0.60 -4.60 47.92
CA LYS A 3 0.40 -5.14 46.96
C LYS A 3 -0.23 -5.99 45.84
N SER A 4 -1.34 -6.68 46.08
CA SER A 4 -2.02 -7.50 45.07
C SER A 4 -2.78 -6.68 44.04
N VAL A 5 -3.32 -5.51 44.45
CA VAL A 5 -4.05 -4.63 43.53
C VAL A 5 -3.10 -3.95 42.56
N PHE A 6 -1.89 -3.61 43.03
CA PHE A 6 -0.86 -2.98 42.19
C PHE A 6 -0.32 -3.96 41.11
N ALA A 7 -0.13 -5.24 41.50
CA ALA A 7 0.28 -6.28 40.55
C ALA A 7 -0.79 -6.56 39.48
N LEU A 8 -2.07 -6.53 39.86
CA LEU A 8 -3.19 -6.72 38.94
C LEU A 8 -3.32 -5.53 37.96
N MET A 9 -3.11 -4.31 38.43
CA MET A 9 -3.12 -3.11 37.57
C MET A 9 -1.95 -3.11 36.56
N CYS A 10 -0.76 -3.54 36.96
CA CYS A 10 0.38 -3.69 36.04
C CYS A 10 0.15 -4.78 35.00
N LEU A 11 -0.52 -5.88 35.33
CA LEU A 11 -0.87 -6.95 34.39
C LEU A 11 -1.91 -6.48 33.35
N ILE A 12 -2.89 -5.70 33.79
CA ILE A 12 -3.92 -5.15 32.88
C ILE A 12 -3.31 -4.08 31.94
N SER A 13 -2.35 -3.27 32.40
CA SER A 13 -1.69 -2.28 31.54
C SER A 13 -0.79 -2.91 30.48
N MET A 14 -0.19 -4.08 30.73
CA MET A 14 0.62 -4.80 29.73
C MET A 14 -0.18 -5.38 28.56
N VAL A 15 -1.49 -5.64 28.74
CA VAL A 15 -2.35 -6.19 27.68
C VAL A 15 -2.74 -5.11 26.64
N PHE A 16 -2.66 -3.83 26.99
CA PHE A 16 -3.04 -2.73 26.07
C PHE A 16 -1.94 -2.23 25.14
N PHE A 17 -0.70 -2.69 25.29
CA PHE A 17 0.43 -2.19 24.48
C PHE A 17 0.81 -3.06 23.28
N THR A 18 0.08 -4.13 22.97
CA THR A 18 0.40 -5.00 21.82
C THR A 18 -0.47 -4.76 20.59
N SER A 19 -1.00 -3.55 20.39
CA SER A 19 -1.80 -3.26 19.20
C SER A 19 -1.01 -2.54 18.12
N CYS A 20 0.07 -3.14 17.66
CA CYS A 20 0.67 -2.80 16.38
C CYS A 20 0.05 -3.70 15.30
N SER A 21 -1.27 -3.66 15.17
CA SER A 21 -2.01 -4.65 14.40
C SER A 21 -1.99 -4.31 12.92
N THR A 22 -1.32 -5.15 12.15
CA THR A 22 -1.71 -5.40 10.77
C THR A 22 -3.14 -5.92 10.82
N SER A 23 -4.07 -5.15 10.27
CA SER A 23 -5.44 -5.62 10.13
C SER A 23 -5.48 -6.61 8.96
N LYS A 24 -5.94 -7.83 9.19
CA LYS A 24 -6.03 -8.88 8.16
C LYS A 24 -7.30 -9.70 8.33
N PHE A 25 -7.85 -10.15 7.23
CA PHE A 25 -8.81 -11.26 7.23
C PHE A 25 -8.54 -12.21 6.06
N PHE A 26 -9.00 -13.44 6.19
CA PHE A 26 -9.05 -14.45 5.14
C PHE A 26 -10.42 -15.13 5.14
N SER A 27 -11.04 -15.24 3.99
CA SER A 27 -12.23 -16.11 3.79
C SER A 27 -11.87 -17.46 3.18
N GLN A 28 -10.68 -17.57 2.57
CA GLN A 28 -10.16 -18.77 1.91
C GLN A 28 -8.70 -18.99 2.29
N LYS A 29 -8.19 -20.21 2.15
CA LYS A 29 -6.76 -20.49 2.34
C LYS A 29 -5.93 -19.81 1.27
N ALA A 30 -4.79 -19.25 1.60
CA ALA A 30 -3.91 -18.57 0.65
C ALA A 30 -3.49 -19.47 -0.53
N SER A 31 -3.30 -20.79 -0.28
CA SER A 31 -3.00 -21.78 -1.31
C SER A 31 -4.08 -21.92 -2.38
N ASP A 32 -5.33 -21.64 -2.04
CA ASP A 32 -6.50 -21.83 -2.90
C ASP A 32 -6.80 -20.57 -3.73
N ILE A 33 -6.14 -19.46 -3.40
CA ILE A 33 -6.29 -18.16 -4.06
C ILE A 33 -5.33 -18.08 -5.26
N GLN A 34 -5.63 -18.83 -6.30
CA GLN A 34 -4.85 -18.86 -7.55
C GLN A 34 -5.75 -19.17 -8.74
N PRO A 35 -5.45 -18.72 -9.98
CA PRO A 35 -4.38 -17.77 -10.33
C PRO A 35 -4.76 -16.32 -10.00
N ILE A 36 -3.75 -15.52 -9.64
CA ILE A 36 -3.91 -14.11 -9.27
C ILE A 36 -3.43 -13.20 -10.42
N ALA A 37 -4.22 -12.18 -10.78
CA ALA A 37 -3.76 -11.03 -11.54
C ALA A 37 -3.47 -9.86 -10.59
N LEU A 38 -2.32 -9.22 -10.73
CA LEU A 38 -2.05 -7.93 -10.10
C LEU A 38 -2.74 -6.83 -10.93
N VAL A 39 -3.70 -6.13 -10.33
CA VAL A 39 -4.16 -4.87 -10.90
C VAL A 39 -3.11 -3.81 -10.60
N GLU A 40 -2.74 -3.02 -11.61
CA GLU A 40 -1.73 -1.97 -11.46
C GLU A 40 -2.04 -1.12 -10.22
N SER A 41 -1.06 -0.96 -9.33
CA SER A 41 -1.30 -0.38 -8.01
C SER A 41 -1.78 1.08 -8.10
N TYR A 42 -2.71 1.46 -7.23
CA TYR A 42 -3.09 2.84 -7.02
C TYR A 42 -2.08 3.48 -6.06
N SER A 43 -1.29 4.43 -6.57
CA SER A 43 -0.29 5.14 -5.79
C SER A 43 -0.62 6.62 -5.72
N TYR A 44 -0.73 7.14 -4.51
CA TYR A 44 -1.06 8.53 -4.25
C TYR A 44 -0.04 9.16 -3.29
N ILE A 45 1.00 9.73 -3.88
CA ILE A 45 2.08 10.39 -3.12
C ILE A 45 1.87 11.91 -3.18
N THR A 46 2.01 12.55 -2.02
CA THR A 46 1.85 14.00 -1.88
C THR A 46 3.11 14.63 -1.30
N ASP A 47 3.28 15.92 -1.56
CA ASP A 47 4.23 16.76 -0.84
C ASP A 47 3.52 17.40 0.37
N ALA A 48 4.14 17.35 1.54
CA ALA A 48 3.65 18.06 2.72
C ALA A 48 4.16 19.49 2.66
N VAL A 49 3.32 20.40 2.22
CA VAL A 49 3.63 21.84 2.26
C VAL A 49 3.37 22.39 3.66
N ALA A 50 4.17 23.37 4.09
CA ALA A 50 4.19 23.88 5.45
C ALA A 50 2.85 24.47 5.97
N ASP A 51 1.89 24.72 5.09
CA ASP A 51 0.58 25.30 5.38
C ASP A 51 -0.59 24.30 5.29
N PHE A 52 -0.31 23.01 5.46
CA PHE A 52 -1.30 21.91 5.43
C PHE A 52 -1.95 21.67 4.07
N SER A 53 -1.54 22.36 3.02
CA SER A 53 -1.88 21.94 1.65
C SER A 53 -1.01 20.73 1.26
N THR A 54 -1.63 19.74 0.66
CA THR A 54 -0.94 18.57 0.11
C THR A 54 -1.08 18.58 -1.41
N ASP A 55 0.04 18.79 -2.10
CA ASP A 55 0.06 18.71 -3.55
C ASP A 55 0.31 17.26 -3.99
N TYR A 56 -0.53 16.77 -4.89
CA TYR A 56 -0.31 15.48 -5.55
C TYR A 56 0.91 15.54 -6.45
N LEU A 57 1.79 14.55 -6.33
CA LEU A 57 3.03 14.44 -7.07
C LEU A 57 2.93 13.27 -8.09
N PRO A 58 2.60 13.56 -9.38
CA PRO A 58 2.38 12.53 -10.39
C PRO A 58 3.59 11.63 -10.60
N ASP A 59 4.79 12.22 -10.74
CA ASP A 59 6.02 11.48 -11.02
C ASP A 59 6.43 10.59 -9.84
N ALA A 60 6.34 11.10 -8.60
CA ALA A 60 6.59 10.32 -7.40
C ALA A 60 5.58 9.17 -7.24
N SER A 61 4.31 9.43 -7.55
CA SER A 61 3.26 8.40 -7.52
C SER A 61 3.50 7.33 -8.59
N ARG A 62 3.87 7.72 -9.80
CA ARG A 62 4.21 6.77 -10.86
C ARG A 62 5.44 5.94 -10.51
N PHE A 63 6.46 6.55 -9.96
CA PHE A 63 7.66 5.85 -9.51
C PHE A 63 7.34 4.84 -8.39
N ASN A 64 6.59 5.26 -7.36
CA ASN A 64 6.13 4.37 -6.30
C ASN A 64 5.32 3.19 -6.87
N GLN A 65 4.40 3.44 -7.80
CA GLN A 65 3.60 2.43 -8.48
C GLN A 65 4.47 1.36 -9.15
N LEU A 66 5.54 1.76 -9.84
CA LEU A 66 6.49 0.84 -10.47
C LEU A 66 7.25 0.01 -9.43
N LEU A 67 7.72 0.64 -8.35
CA LEU A 67 8.39 -0.05 -7.25
C LEU A 67 7.48 -1.08 -6.59
N VAL A 68 6.25 -0.70 -6.24
CA VAL A 68 5.26 -1.60 -5.62
C VAL A 68 4.99 -2.79 -6.54
N THR A 69 4.76 -2.54 -7.83
CA THR A 69 4.50 -3.59 -8.81
C THR A 69 5.66 -4.59 -8.90
N ASP A 70 6.90 -4.11 -8.99
CA ASP A 70 8.09 -4.96 -9.08
C ASP A 70 8.30 -5.79 -7.81
N ILE A 71 8.18 -5.16 -6.63
CA ILE A 71 8.32 -5.86 -5.35
C ILE A 71 7.24 -6.93 -5.19
N VAL A 72 5.98 -6.62 -5.52
CA VAL A 72 4.87 -7.56 -5.38
C VAL A 72 5.03 -8.75 -6.31
N ASN A 73 5.45 -8.54 -7.55
CA ASN A 73 5.76 -9.62 -8.48
C ASN A 73 6.87 -10.56 -7.96
N SER A 74 7.78 -10.06 -7.12
CA SER A 74 8.81 -10.88 -6.48
C SER A 74 8.32 -11.63 -5.23
N LEU A 75 7.26 -11.14 -4.58
CA LEU A 75 6.75 -11.67 -3.31
C LEU A 75 5.57 -12.63 -3.48
N MET A 76 4.79 -12.48 -4.54
CA MET A 76 3.51 -13.14 -4.76
C MET A 76 3.51 -13.94 -6.06
N PRO A 77 2.77 -15.06 -6.15
CA PRO A 77 2.63 -15.86 -7.38
C PRO A 77 1.70 -15.16 -8.38
N ILE A 78 2.09 -13.98 -8.84
CA ILE A 78 1.34 -13.20 -9.82
C ILE A 78 1.47 -13.85 -11.19
N LYS A 79 0.32 -14.17 -11.81
CA LYS A 79 0.30 -14.73 -13.17
C LYS A 79 0.39 -13.65 -14.24
N LYS A 80 -0.25 -12.51 -14.01
CA LYS A 80 -0.33 -11.41 -14.97
C LYS A 80 -0.58 -10.08 -14.24
N THR A 81 -0.05 -8.99 -14.79
CA THR A 81 -0.44 -7.63 -14.40
C THR A 81 -1.47 -7.12 -15.40
N VAL A 82 -2.51 -6.44 -14.90
CA VAL A 82 -3.57 -5.81 -15.70
C VAL A 82 -3.65 -4.33 -15.34
N THR A 83 -3.89 -3.50 -16.34
CA THR A 83 -4.01 -2.06 -16.17
C THR A 83 -5.49 -1.67 -16.08
N VAL A 84 -5.80 -0.81 -15.12
CA VAL A 84 -7.11 -0.15 -14.99
C VAL A 84 -6.83 1.34 -14.82
N ASP A 85 -7.50 2.17 -15.59
CA ASP A 85 -7.40 3.61 -15.44
C ASP A 85 -8.20 4.07 -14.22
N PHE A 86 -7.47 4.39 -13.15
CA PHE A 86 -8.05 4.88 -11.90
C PHE A 86 -8.23 6.40 -11.88
N ASP A 87 -7.71 7.12 -12.90
CA ASP A 87 -7.69 8.60 -12.89
C ASP A 87 -7.15 9.14 -11.54
N VAL A 88 -5.96 8.71 -11.19
CA VAL A 88 -5.35 8.94 -9.86
C VAL A 88 -5.29 10.43 -9.49
N ALA A 89 -5.07 11.29 -10.47
CA ALA A 89 -5.01 12.74 -10.28
C ALA A 89 -6.37 13.35 -9.88
N ASN A 90 -7.47 12.66 -10.20
CA ASN A 90 -8.83 13.13 -9.95
C ASN A 90 -9.48 12.32 -8.82
N LYS A 91 -9.32 12.79 -7.58
CA LYS A 91 -9.93 12.17 -6.40
C LYS A 91 -11.46 12.04 -6.49
N ASN A 92 -12.11 12.81 -7.36
CA ASN A 92 -13.56 12.77 -7.56
C ASN A 92 -13.98 11.75 -8.62
N SER A 93 -13.04 11.11 -9.32
CA SER A 93 -13.36 10.01 -10.20
C SER A 93 -13.95 8.85 -9.40
N LYS A 94 -14.89 8.12 -9.97
CA LYS A 94 -15.58 7.01 -9.30
C LYS A 94 -14.59 5.94 -8.81
N LEU A 95 -13.67 5.52 -9.68
CA LEU A 95 -12.68 4.49 -9.35
C LEU A 95 -11.55 5.01 -8.47
N GLY A 96 -11.04 6.22 -8.73
CA GLY A 96 -10.01 6.86 -7.91
C GLY A 96 -10.47 7.07 -6.48
N SER A 97 -11.69 7.60 -6.28
CA SER A 97 -12.30 7.76 -4.97
C SER A 97 -12.50 6.41 -4.26
N TRP A 98 -12.94 5.38 -4.99
CA TRP A 98 -13.12 4.04 -4.43
C TRP A 98 -11.78 3.45 -3.96
N MET A 99 -10.72 3.55 -4.78
CA MET A 99 -9.37 3.08 -4.41
C MET A 99 -8.79 3.86 -3.22
N TYR A 100 -8.97 5.19 -3.21
CA TYR A 100 -8.50 6.01 -2.10
C TYR A 100 -9.16 5.62 -0.77
N ASN A 101 -10.45 5.31 -0.79
CA ASN A 101 -11.19 4.91 0.41
C ASN A 101 -10.77 3.54 0.97
N LEU A 102 -10.04 2.71 0.21
CA LEU A 102 -9.47 1.47 0.75
C LEU A 102 -8.49 1.71 1.92
N VAL A 103 -7.89 2.91 1.97
CA VAL A 103 -6.92 3.30 3.01
C VAL A 103 -7.53 3.30 4.41
N ASP A 104 -8.80 3.63 4.53
CA ASP A 104 -9.50 3.78 5.80
C ASP A 104 -10.37 2.56 6.16
N LEU A 105 -10.32 1.49 5.34
CA LEU A 105 -11.08 0.29 5.62
C LEU A 105 -10.57 -0.46 6.84
N SER A 106 -11.49 -0.84 7.71
CA SER A 106 -11.24 -1.88 8.71
C SER A 106 -11.32 -3.27 8.07
N ALA A 107 -10.72 -4.29 8.69
CA ALA A 107 -10.83 -5.66 8.21
C ALA A 107 -12.28 -6.15 8.15
N SER A 108 -13.12 -5.74 9.11
CA SER A 108 -14.55 -6.08 9.13
C SER A 108 -15.32 -5.42 7.98
N SER A 109 -15.01 -4.17 7.65
CA SER A 109 -15.62 -3.48 6.50
C SER A 109 -15.17 -4.08 5.17
N ALA A 110 -13.90 -4.49 5.07
CA ALA A 110 -13.35 -5.09 3.87
C ALA A 110 -14.03 -6.43 3.50
N GLN A 111 -14.52 -7.19 4.49
CA GLN A 111 -15.24 -8.46 4.25
C GLN A 111 -16.55 -8.28 3.45
N HIS A 112 -17.15 -7.11 3.52
CA HIS A 112 -18.42 -6.80 2.84
C HIS A 112 -18.22 -5.94 1.59
N LEU A 113 -16.95 -5.69 1.21
CA LEU A 113 -16.63 -4.88 0.07
C LEU A 113 -16.90 -5.65 -1.23
N ILE A 114 -17.59 -5.01 -2.16
CA ILE A 114 -17.74 -5.50 -3.53
C ILE A 114 -16.92 -4.62 -4.46
N VAL A 115 -16.02 -5.27 -5.18
CA VAL A 115 -15.12 -4.61 -6.13
C VAL A 115 -15.89 -4.16 -7.37
N PRO A 116 -15.70 -2.94 -7.88
CA PRO A 116 -16.34 -2.42 -9.08
C PRO A 116 -16.18 -3.33 -10.30
N ASP A 117 -17.23 -3.38 -11.16
CA ASP A 117 -17.25 -4.30 -12.29
C ASP A 117 -16.17 -4.02 -13.33
N GLU A 118 -15.77 -2.78 -13.49
CA GLU A 118 -14.68 -2.36 -14.38
C GLU A 118 -13.37 -3.05 -14.01
N ILE A 119 -13.05 -3.12 -12.72
CA ILE A 119 -11.85 -3.80 -12.21
C ILE A 119 -11.99 -5.31 -12.36
N ARG A 120 -13.15 -5.86 -11.98
CA ARG A 120 -13.44 -7.30 -12.10
C ARG A 120 -13.32 -7.78 -13.54
N LYS A 121 -13.84 -6.99 -14.49
CA LYS A 121 -13.80 -7.27 -15.92
C LYS A 121 -12.35 -7.39 -16.41
N ALA A 122 -11.49 -6.43 -16.08
CA ALA A 122 -10.08 -6.47 -16.46
C ALA A 122 -9.37 -7.74 -15.95
N VAL A 123 -9.68 -8.17 -14.72
CA VAL A 123 -9.12 -9.41 -14.16
C VAL A 123 -9.66 -10.65 -14.86
N ARG A 124 -10.98 -10.74 -15.14
CA ARG A 124 -11.58 -11.86 -15.88
C ARG A 124 -10.99 -11.99 -17.29
N GLU A 125 -10.83 -10.89 -18.01
CA GLU A 125 -10.24 -10.85 -19.35
C GLU A 125 -8.76 -11.29 -19.35
N SER A 126 -8.06 -11.19 -18.24
CA SER A 126 -6.70 -11.72 -18.08
C SER A 126 -6.64 -13.25 -17.96
N GLY A 127 -7.80 -13.90 -17.78
CA GLY A 127 -7.88 -15.34 -17.51
C GLY A 127 -7.53 -15.72 -16.07
N CYS A 128 -7.55 -14.76 -15.13
CA CYS A 128 -7.37 -15.00 -13.71
C CYS A 128 -8.70 -14.97 -12.97
N ARG A 129 -8.83 -15.87 -11.99
CA ARG A 129 -10.00 -15.87 -11.12
C ARG A 129 -9.90 -14.77 -10.05
N TYR A 130 -8.73 -14.57 -9.51
CA TYR A 130 -8.52 -13.62 -8.43
C TYR A 130 -7.76 -12.39 -8.92
N GLY A 131 -8.13 -11.23 -8.38
CA GLY A 131 -7.41 -9.97 -8.58
C GLY A 131 -6.79 -9.49 -7.26
N LEU A 132 -5.57 -8.99 -7.32
CA LEU A 132 -4.90 -8.30 -6.22
C LEU A 132 -4.92 -6.80 -6.51
N LEU A 133 -5.55 -6.03 -5.64
CA LEU A 133 -5.53 -4.57 -5.61
C LEU A 133 -4.55 -4.10 -4.54
N ILE A 134 -3.80 -3.06 -4.84
CA ILE A 134 -2.91 -2.42 -3.88
C ILE A 134 -3.15 -0.91 -3.95
N THR A 135 -3.33 -0.31 -2.78
CA THR A 135 -3.36 1.14 -2.61
C THR A 135 -2.19 1.53 -1.73
N ASP A 136 -1.35 2.40 -2.23
CA ASP A 136 -0.21 2.98 -1.52
C ASP A 136 -0.43 4.49 -1.40
N VAL A 137 -0.52 4.99 -0.19
CA VAL A 137 -0.78 6.41 0.07
C VAL A 137 0.24 6.94 1.07
N GLY A 138 0.99 7.93 0.62
CA GLY A 138 2.07 8.48 1.42
C GLY A 138 2.36 9.95 1.14
N TYR A 139 3.29 10.50 1.92
CA TYR A 139 3.90 11.77 1.60
C TYR A 139 5.43 11.70 1.75
N SER A 140 6.11 12.61 1.04
CA SER A 140 7.54 12.81 1.14
C SER A 140 7.85 14.29 1.00
N LYS A 141 8.45 14.89 2.04
CA LYS A 141 8.85 16.32 2.02
C LYS A 141 9.88 16.65 0.92
N ASN A 142 10.64 15.66 0.49
CA ASN A 142 11.73 15.86 -0.48
C ASN A 142 11.37 15.40 -1.90
N ALA A 143 10.17 14.88 -2.13
CA ALA A 143 9.79 14.35 -3.44
C ALA A 143 9.81 15.43 -4.55
N LYS A 144 9.38 16.66 -4.23
CA LYS A 144 9.40 17.78 -5.15
C LYS A 144 10.84 18.25 -5.48
N GLN A 145 11.70 18.24 -4.49
CA GLN A 145 13.11 18.59 -4.64
C GLN A 145 13.85 17.52 -5.46
N MET A 146 13.58 16.25 -5.20
CA MET A 146 14.11 15.14 -6.00
C MET A 146 13.63 15.20 -7.47
N ALA A 147 12.37 15.56 -7.70
CA ALA A 147 11.82 15.72 -9.06
C ALA A 147 12.36 16.96 -9.79
N LEU A 148 12.68 18.04 -9.06
CA LEU A 148 13.18 19.31 -9.65
C LEU A 148 14.69 19.27 -9.93
N GLU A 149 15.49 18.59 -9.10
CA GLU A 149 16.95 18.59 -9.23
C GLU A 149 17.46 17.80 -10.44
N GLU A 150 16.65 16.93 -11.03
CA GLU A 150 17.15 16.06 -12.08
C GLU A 150 16.51 16.23 -13.47
N GLY A 151 15.54 17.11 -13.68
CA GLY A 151 14.95 17.35 -15.01
C GLY A 151 14.57 16.03 -15.72
N ILE A 152 13.95 15.12 -15.04
CA ILE A 152 13.94 13.70 -15.34
C ILE A 152 12.97 13.35 -16.45
N GLU A 153 13.49 12.82 -17.54
CA GLU A 153 12.79 11.86 -18.38
C GLU A 153 12.51 10.60 -17.54
N VAL A 154 11.24 10.44 -17.20
CA VAL A 154 10.71 9.39 -16.33
C VAL A 154 11.20 8.02 -16.78
N GLY A 155 11.85 7.28 -15.89
CA GLY A 155 11.95 5.83 -15.96
C GLY A 155 13.31 5.20 -15.67
N LEU A 156 14.42 5.74 -16.16
CA LEU A 156 15.73 5.08 -16.03
C LEU A 156 16.70 5.76 -15.08
N LYS A 157 16.65 7.09 -14.95
CA LYS A 157 17.61 7.85 -14.12
C LYS A 157 17.24 7.89 -12.64
N ILE A 158 15.96 7.81 -12.28
CA ILE A 158 15.52 7.75 -10.88
C ILE A 158 16.00 6.46 -10.21
N ALA A 159 15.95 5.35 -10.93
CA ALA A 159 16.46 4.08 -10.43
C ALA A 159 17.96 4.17 -10.10
N ASP A 160 18.76 4.75 -11.00
CA ASP A 160 20.21 4.88 -10.84
C ASP A 160 20.57 5.84 -9.68
N PHE A 161 19.83 6.92 -9.50
CA PHE A 161 20.03 7.87 -8.41
C PHE A 161 19.73 7.26 -7.03
N ILE A 162 18.61 6.51 -6.89
CA ILE A 162 18.26 5.86 -5.63
C ILE A 162 19.19 4.69 -5.31
N PHE A 163 19.70 3.97 -6.32
CA PHE A 163 20.61 2.84 -6.12
C PHE A 163 22.04 3.25 -5.79
N ASN A 164 22.49 4.41 -6.29
CA ASN A 164 23.90 4.83 -6.18
C ASN A 164 24.15 5.92 -5.13
N ASN A 165 23.13 6.68 -4.74
CA ASN A 165 23.24 7.68 -3.68
C ASN A 165 22.44 7.24 -2.46
N SER A 166 23.11 6.63 -1.50
CA SER A 166 22.59 6.49 -0.13
C SER A 166 22.52 7.89 0.48
N ILE A 167 21.41 8.60 0.24
CA ILE A 167 21.13 9.84 0.98
C ILE A 167 20.92 9.40 2.43
N ASP A 168 21.78 9.91 3.30
CA ASP A 168 21.65 9.71 4.75
C ASP A 168 20.46 10.54 5.27
N LEU A 169 19.27 9.99 5.06
CA LEU A 169 17.99 10.56 5.47
C LEU A 169 17.71 10.36 6.96
N SER A 170 18.70 9.88 7.73
CA SER A 170 18.54 9.53 9.14
C SER A 170 18.34 10.71 10.07
N LYS A 171 18.43 11.95 9.59
CA LYS A 171 18.40 13.16 10.44
C LYS A 171 17.08 13.91 10.51
N GLU A 172 16.08 13.58 9.69
CA GLU A 172 14.75 14.22 9.77
C GLU A 172 13.66 13.16 9.96
N THR A 173 13.35 12.86 11.21
CA THR A 173 12.40 11.79 11.63
C THR A 173 10.96 11.97 11.17
N GLU A 174 10.63 13.05 10.47
CA GLU A 174 9.26 13.36 10.01
C GLU A 174 9.15 13.58 8.49
N ALA A 175 10.17 13.16 7.72
CA ALA A 175 10.21 13.44 6.28
C ALA A 175 9.24 12.59 5.46
N TYR A 176 8.78 11.46 6.00
CA TYR A 176 8.02 10.46 5.26
C TYR A 176 6.87 9.90 6.06
N LEU A 177 5.79 9.54 5.35
CA LEU A 177 4.70 8.76 5.91
C LEU A 177 4.18 7.85 4.81
N ASN A 178 4.08 6.54 5.07
CA ASN A 178 3.52 5.63 4.09
C ASN A 178 2.61 4.59 4.70
N GLY A 179 1.49 4.31 4.00
CA GLY A 179 0.55 3.26 4.31
C GLY A 179 0.18 2.46 3.09
N VAL A 180 0.24 1.12 3.21
CA VAL A 180 -0.11 0.20 2.12
C VAL A 180 -1.29 -0.66 2.52
N PHE A 181 -2.25 -0.77 1.62
CA PHE A 181 -3.48 -1.54 1.74
C PHE A 181 -3.57 -2.48 0.55
N ALA A 182 -3.92 -3.73 0.81
CA ALA A 182 -4.05 -4.71 -0.23
C ALA A 182 -5.30 -5.56 -0.05
N LEU A 183 -5.98 -5.85 -1.16
CA LEU A 183 -7.22 -6.60 -1.22
C LEU A 183 -7.11 -7.67 -2.31
N VAL A 184 -7.33 -8.93 -1.98
CA VAL A 184 -7.56 -9.96 -2.98
C VAL A 184 -9.06 -10.22 -3.08
N PHE A 185 -9.58 -10.29 -4.29
CA PHE A 185 -11.01 -10.49 -4.56
C PHE A 185 -11.23 -11.56 -5.62
N ASP A 186 -12.38 -12.22 -5.58
CA ASP A 186 -12.85 -13.11 -6.64
C ASP A 186 -13.44 -12.25 -7.77
N SER A 187 -12.92 -12.36 -8.97
CA SER A 187 -13.35 -11.56 -10.12
C SER A 187 -14.76 -11.90 -10.62
N GLN A 188 -15.30 -13.06 -10.26
CA GLN A 188 -16.65 -13.48 -10.62
C GLN A 188 -17.69 -12.82 -9.71
N THR A 189 -17.50 -12.91 -8.40
CA THR A 189 -18.47 -12.36 -7.43
C THR A 189 -18.18 -10.91 -7.07
N GLY A 190 -16.91 -10.48 -7.11
CA GLY A 190 -16.43 -9.18 -6.64
C GLY A 190 -16.16 -9.16 -5.14
N GLU A 191 -16.41 -10.27 -4.45
CA GLU A 191 -16.22 -10.35 -3.00
C GLU A 191 -14.74 -10.38 -2.61
N ALA A 192 -14.41 -9.70 -1.54
CA ALA A 192 -13.08 -9.76 -0.96
C ALA A 192 -12.82 -11.13 -0.32
N VAL A 193 -11.72 -11.79 -0.69
CA VAL A 193 -11.30 -13.07 -0.12
C VAL A 193 -10.13 -12.94 0.83
N TRP A 194 -9.37 -11.88 0.71
CA TRP A 194 -8.32 -11.50 1.65
C TRP A 194 -8.14 -9.98 1.66
N TYR A 195 -7.84 -9.47 2.83
CA TYR A 195 -7.48 -8.08 3.05
C TYR A 195 -6.30 -7.99 4.01
N GLY A 196 -5.41 -7.07 3.75
CA GLY A 196 -4.32 -6.72 4.63
C GLY A 196 -3.98 -5.25 4.54
N SER A 197 -3.64 -4.65 5.68
CA SER A 197 -3.21 -3.26 5.74
C SER A 197 -1.96 -3.08 6.57
N ARG A 198 -1.17 -2.12 6.17
CA ARG A 198 -0.08 -1.52 6.94
C ARG A 198 -0.41 -0.04 7.07
N PRO A 199 -0.93 0.39 8.22
CA PRO A 199 -1.32 1.79 8.43
C PRO A 199 -0.11 2.71 8.27
N ARG A 200 -0.39 3.97 7.99
CA ARG A 200 0.62 5.01 7.77
C ARG A 200 1.60 5.10 8.93
N ARG A 201 2.89 5.12 8.63
CA ARG A 201 3.98 5.26 9.59
C ARG A 201 5.10 6.09 9.04
N TYR A 202 5.69 6.90 9.90
CA TYR A 202 6.83 7.77 9.59
C TYR A 202 8.13 7.00 9.29
N GLU A 203 8.22 5.74 9.67
CA GLU A 203 9.38 4.87 9.41
C GLU A 203 9.47 4.35 7.97
N TYR A 204 8.44 4.60 7.14
CA TYR A 204 8.38 4.08 5.77
C TYR A 204 8.41 5.22 4.76
N ASN A 205 9.48 5.23 3.96
CA ASN A 205 9.60 6.11 2.81
C ASN A 205 8.91 5.45 1.59
N PRO A 206 7.89 6.10 0.98
CA PRO A 206 7.20 5.57 -0.19
C PRO A 206 8.05 5.50 -1.45
N LEU A 207 9.18 6.21 -1.49
CA LEU A 207 10.09 6.25 -2.64
C LEU A 207 11.35 5.41 -2.43
N ASP A 208 11.50 4.77 -1.26
CA ASP A 208 12.64 3.89 -0.97
C ASP A 208 12.27 2.41 -1.13
N ARG A 209 12.99 1.72 -2.03
CA ARG A 209 12.77 0.30 -2.33
C ARG A 209 12.91 -0.59 -1.09
N MET A 210 13.90 -0.35 -0.23
CA MET A 210 14.12 -1.19 0.95
C MET A 210 12.97 -1.03 1.96
N SER A 211 12.54 0.20 2.17
CA SER A 211 11.41 0.55 3.02
C SER A 211 10.11 -0.13 2.55
N LEU A 212 9.79 0.01 1.26
CA LEU A 212 8.63 -0.64 0.64
C LEU A 212 8.72 -2.16 0.68
N THR A 213 9.90 -2.74 0.39
CA THR A 213 10.10 -4.20 0.47
C THR A 213 9.83 -4.71 1.88
N LYS A 214 10.35 -4.03 2.92
CA LYS A 214 10.08 -4.37 4.32
C LYS A 214 8.60 -4.33 4.66
N GLN A 215 7.90 -3.30 4.18
CA GLN A 215 6.47 -3.09 4.42
C GLN A 215 5.61 -4.16 3.72
N LEU A 216 5.85 -4.38 2.42
CA LEU A 216 5.13 -5.35 1.61
C LEU A 216 5.43 -6.81 2.02
N THR A 217 6.68 -7.13 2.38
CA THR A 217 7.03 -8.46 2.92
C THR A 217 6.23 -8.78 4.18
N LYS A 218 6.10 -7.81 5.09
CA LYS A 218 5.29 -7.98 6.30
C LYS A 218 3.79 -8.08 5.97
N LEU A 219 3.33 -7.36 4.95
CA LEU A 219 1.93 -7.38 4.52
C LEU A 219 1.55 -8.76 3.97
N PHE A 220 2.36 -9.30 3.07
CA PHE A 220 2.09 -10.58 2.38
C PHE A 220 2.68 -11.81 3.07
N LYS A 221 3.10 -11.70 4.33
CA LYS A 221 3.72 -12.80 5.08
C LYS A 221 2.92 -14.10 5.04
N ASP A 222 1.59 -14.01 5.03
CA ASP A 222 0.71 -15.17 5.14
C ASP A 222 0.38 -15.84 3.79
N PHE A 223 0.89 -15.28 2.69
CA PHE A 223 0.85 -15.90 1.34
C PHE A 223 2.10 -16.73 1.01
N ARG A 224 3.03 -16.85 1.94
CA ARG A 224 4.29 -17.58 1.76
C ARG A 224 4.22 -18.96 2.36
#